data_0dc074f7eec1ef779374dab0879383d5
#
_entry.id   0dc074f7eec1ef779374dab0879383d5
#
_cell.length_a   1.000
_cell.length_b   1.000
_cell.length_c   1.000
_cell.angle_alpha   90.00
_cell.angle_beta   90.00
_cell.angle_gamma   90.00
#
_symmetry.space_group_name_H-M   'P 1'
#
loop_
_entity.id
_entity.type
_entity.pdbx_description
1 polymer ?
#
loop_
_entity_poly.entity_id
_entity_poly.type
_entity_poly.pdbx_seq_one_letter_code
_entity_poly.pdbx_strand_id
1 'polypeptide(L)'
;MLIAAFAIAYGLLAVFVEHSYYLLILAVVPVWAVMGLAWNLLSGYSGFVSFGHAAFFGLGAYCVALAQIHWGLSPWIGIPCAAIVGAAAGLVVGIPTFRLRGHYFALAMLAYPLALLYVFEWLGYQELALPMQREHAFAYMQFEDHRIYVWLALAMLVGAMVLTSLVERSRFGMSLVAIREDEAAAEAAGIRTLAWKLKAITLSGALAGAAGGFYAVVLLVVTPPAVFGMLVSAQALIVAMFGGVGTLWGPVIGAVVLVPLSEVLHARLGNVIPGIQGVVYGVAIVAVILLAPEGVFWKVKDIVTRRRAQKAPVASRTTAIVAALPARKKNPDGAIVFEVRNASKSFGGLQAVRDVSIRVRHGEILGIIGPNGAGKTTLFNLMNGFIRPDQGQILLEENDMAGRRPYEICAAGVGRTFQVVRPFRRMSVLQNVVVGAYVNAESDANARLVAEDALAQVGLLGNAQQLAGTLTNKQLRLLEIARALAGKPRLLLLDETLAGLGTGEVEEVIAVVRRLAAQGITIVIIEHTMQAMVRLVDRFVVLNEGALLAEGLPQDITRDTAVIDAYLGKRWRIANA
;
A
#
# COMPACT_ATOMS: atom_id res chain seq x y z
N MET A 1 16.39 -21.23 1.38
CA MET A 1 17.61 -21.58 0.65
C MET A 1 18.52 -20.38 0.36
N LEU A 2 18.09 -19.36 -0.39
CA LEU A 2 18.94 -18.21 -0.76
C LEU A 2 19.49 -17.42 0.44
N ILE A 3 18.67 -17.15 1.49
CA ILE A 3 19.13 -16.46 2.70
C ILE A 3 20.24 -17.25 3.40
N ALA A 4 20.08 -18.57 3.54
CA ALA A 4 21.09 -19.41 4.17
C ALA A 4 22.39 -19.46 3.34
N ALA A 5 22.30 -19.56 2.00
CA ALA A 5 23.46 -19.51 1.13
C ALA A 5 24.22 -18.19 1.23
N PHE A 6 23.51 -17.07 1.28
CA PHE A 6 24.10 -15.74 1.51
C PHE A 6 24.77 -15.65 2.87
N ALA A 7 24.10 -16.12 3.93
CA ALA A 7 24.66 -16.09 5.30
C ALA A 7 25.94 -16.93 5.41
N ILE A 8 25.96 -18.10 4.79
CA ILE A 8 27.15 -18.95 4.78
C ILE A 8 28.29 -18.28 4.00
N ALA A 9 28.01 -17.76 2.80
CA ALA A 9 29.03 -17.09 1.99
C ALA A 9 29.61 -15.85 2.67
N TYR A 10 28.75 -15.02 3.28
CA TYR A 10 29.17 -13.83 4.00
C TYR A 10 29.96 -14.19 5.27
N GLY A 11 29.51 -15.19 6.01
CA GLY A 11 30.20 -15.68 7.20
C GLY A 11 31.55 -16.30 6.88
N LEU A 12 31.67 -17.05 5.79
CA LEU A 12 32.96 -17.58 5.33
C LEU A 12 33.93 -16.46 4.95
N LEU A 13 33.44 -15.38 4.31
CA LEU A 13 34.28 -14.22 3.98
C LEU A 13 34.95 -13.65 5.23
N ALA A 14 34.21 -13.55 6.37
CA ALA A 14 34.76 -13.06 7.63
C ALA A 14 35.90 -13.91 8.20
N VAL A 15 35.95 -15.19 7.88
CA VAL A 15 37.02 -16.10 8.34
C VAL A 15 38.34 -15.82 7.62
N PHE A 16 38.29 -15.44 6.33
CA PHE A 16 39.46 -15.16 5.51
C PHE A 16 40.04 -13.75 5.67
N VAL A 17 39.28 -12.83 6.31
CA VAL A 17 39.73 -11.46 6.55
C VAL A 17 40.46 -11.40 7.88
N GLU A 18 41.74 -10.95 7.87
CA GLU A 18 42.60 -10.85 9.05
C GLU A 18 42.67 -9.41 9.60
N HIS A 19 42.50 -8.41 8.74
CA HIS A 19 42.68 -7.03 9.11
C HIS A 19 41.48 -6.47 9.87
N SER A 20 41.64 -5.98 11.08
CA SER A 20 40.57 -5.49 11.99
C SER A 20 39.69 -4.41 11.36
N TYR A 21 40.28 -3.51 10.56
CA TYR A 21 39.51 -2.47 9.87
C TYR A 21 38.48 -3.05 8.88
N TYR A 22 38.86 -4.04 8.08
CA TYR A 22 37.93 -4.69 7.16
C TYR A 22 36.90 -5.55 7.89
N LEU A 23 37.26 -6.14 9.04
CA LEU A 23 36.29 -6.84 9.89
C LEU A 23 35.25 -5.88 10.47
N LEU A 24 35.66 -4.66 10.85
CA LEU A 24 34.73 -3.61 11.27
C LEU A 24 33.76 -3.24 10.14
N ILE A 25 34.24 -3.02 8.91
CA ILE A 25 33.38 -2.78 7.74
C ILE A 25 32.40 -3.94 7.56
N LEU A 26 32.88 -5.19 7.62
CA LEU A 26 32.01 -6.38 7.50
C LEU A 26 30.99 -6.47 8.63
N ALA A 27 31.26 -5.96 9.84
CA ALA A 27 30.27 -5.90 10.91
C ALA A 27 29.23 -4.80 10.70
N VAL A 28 29.63 -3.66 10.11
CA VAL A 28 28.74 -2.51 9.88
C VAL A 28 27.82 -2.69 8.66
N VAL A 29 28.25 -3.40 7.62
CA VAL A 29 27.41 -3.69 6.42
C VAL A 29 26.07 -4.34 6.78
N PRO A 30 25.99 -5.42 7.59
CA PRO A 30 24.71 -5.99 7.98
C PRO A 30 23.84 -5.03 8.81
N VAL A 31 24.43 -4.15 9.64
CA VAL A 31 23.69 -3.12 10.40
C VAL A 31 22.96 -2.18 9.43
N TRP A 32 23.67 -1.66 8.43
CA TRP A 32 23.05 -0.81 7.40
C TRP A 32 22.07 -1.56 6.50
N ALA A 33 22.30 -2.85 6.27
CA ALA A 33 21.33 -3.69 5.58
C ALA A 33 20.02 -3.84 6.38
N VAL A 34 20.10 -4.04 7.71
CA VAL A 34 18.92 -4.07 8.60
C VAL A 34 18.24 -2.71 8.62
N MET A 35 19.00 -1.62 8.70
CA MET A 35 18.45 -0.26 8.63
C MET A 35 17.75 0.01 7.30
N GLY A 36 18.34 -0.44 6.19
CA GLY A 36 17.72 -0.40 4.86
C GLY A 36 16.45 -1.26 4.77
N LEU A 37 16.42 -2.46 5.38
CA LEU A 37 15.22 -3.31 5.48
C LEU A 37 14.14 -2.64 6.34
N ALA A 38 14.50 -2.01 7.44
CA ALA A 38 13.59 -1.24 8.28
C ALA A 38 12.93 -0.11 7.49
N TRP A 39 13.73 0.68 6.77
CA TRP A 39 13.22 1.73 5.88
C TRP A 39 12.32 1.15 4.77
N ASN A 40 12.75 0.07 4.14
CA ASN A 40 12.03 -0.58 3.06
C ASN A 40 10.69 -1.16 3.50
N LEU A 41 10.59 -1.66 4.73
CA LEU A 41 9.35 -2.18 5.30
C LEU A 41 8.27 -1.11 5.40
N LEU A 42 8.61 0.11 5.82
CA LEU A 42 7.70 1.23 5.83
C LEU A 42 7.58 1.86 4.43
N SER A 43 8.69 2.34 3.88
CA SER A 43 8.67 3.18 2.67
C SER A 43 8.56 2.35 1.39
N GLY A 44 9.24 1.23 1.34
CA GLY A 44 9.26 0.34 0.17
C GLY A 44 7.94 -0.38 -0.07
N TYR A 45 7.34 -0.94 0.98
CA TYR A 45 6.09 -1.70 0.84
C TYR A 45 4.84 -0.82 0.91
N SER A 46 4.81 0.26 1.71
CA SER A 46 3.61 1.12 1.82
C SER A 46 3.66 2.42 1.03
N GLY A 47 4.80 2.76 0.41
CA GLY A 47 4.94 3.94 -0.46
C GLY A 47 5.17 5.27 0.27
N PHE A 48 5.26 5.30 1.59
CA PHE A 48 5.48 6.52 2.38
C PHE A 48 6.97 6.80 2.55
N VAL A 49 7.52 7.73 1.81
CA VAL A 49 8.96 8.09 1.89
C VAL A 49 9.26 8.72 3.25
N SER A 50 10.01 8.00 4.08
CA SER A 50 10.38 8.43 5.43
C SER A 50 11.84 8.88 5.49
N PHE A 51 12.07 10.09 5.99
CA PHE A 51 13.38 10.61 6.37
C PHE A 51 13.62 10.56 7.89
N GLY A 52 12.74 9.90 8.65
CA GLY A 52 12.75 9.88 10.10
C GLY A 52 13.43 8.67 10.74
N HIS A 53 13.99 7.75 9.96
CA HIS A 53 14.52 6.48 10.50
C HIS A 53 15.72 6.68 11.45
N ALA A 54 16.50 7.77 11.27
CA ALA A 54 17.55 8.14 12.21
C ALA A 54 17.02 8.37 13.64
N ALA A 55 15.77 8.83 13.80
CA ALA A 55 15.16 8.97 15.12
C ALA A 55 15.07 7.63 15.86
N PHE A 56 14.59 6.58 15.17
CA PHE A 56 14.46 5.24 15.77
C PHE A 56 15.83 4.59 16.02
N PHE A 57 16.73 4.74 15.07
CA PHE A 57 18.12 4.25 15.18
C PHE A 57 18.85 4.91 16.35
N GLY A 58 18.81 6.23 16.44
CA GLY A 58 19.48 6.97 17.50
C GLY A 58 18.89 6.69 18.89
N LEU A 59 17.55 6.63 19.00
CA LEU A 59 16.90 6.24 20.26
C LEU A 59 17.32 4.84 20.70
N GLY A 60 17.48 3.90 19.76
CA GLY A 60 18.00 2.57 20.04
C GLY A 60 19.45 2.58 20.51
N ALA A 61 20.31 3.36 19.87
CA ALA A 61 21.72 3.52 20.25
C ALA A 61 21.87 4.10 21.67
N TYR A 62 21.14 5.20 21.93
CA TYR A 62 21.15 5.83 23.26
C TYR A 62 20.49 4.94 24.33
N CYS A 63 19.48 4.16 23.99
CA CYS A 63 18.86 3.20 24.91
C CYS A 63 19.92 2.21 25.45
N VAL A 64 20.70 1.61 24.56
CA VAL A 64 21.74 0.66 24.95
C VAL A 64 22.87 1.37 25.74
N ALA A 65 23.36 2.51 25.23
CA ALA A 65 24.45 3.24 25.85
C ALA A 65 24.11 3.70 27.28
N LEU A 66 22.97 4.37 27.46
CA LEU A 66 22.52 4.86 28.77
C LEU A 66 22.19 3.71 29.73
N ALA A 67 21.59 2.61 29.24
CA ALA A 67 21.28 1.46 30.05
C ALA A 67 22.56 0.78 30.57
N GLN A 68 23.59 0.71 29.75
CA GLN A 68 24.90 0.16 30.19
C GLN A 68 25.63 1.09 31.16
N ILE A 69 25.63 2.40 30.91
CA ILE A 69 26.33 3.39 31.73
C ILE A 69 25.70 3.52 33.12
N HIS A 70 24.36 3.68 33.18
CA HIS A 70 23.68 4.00 34.45
C HIS A 70 23.27 2.76 35.26
N TRP A 71 22.94 1.66 34.57
CA TRP A 71 22.43 0.45 35.25
C TRP A 71 23.30 -0.79 35.04
N GLY A 72 24.45 -0.66 34.35
CA GLY A 72 25.28 -1.82 34.04
C GLY A 72 24.56 -2.91 33.25
N LEU A 73 23.51 -2.53 32.48
CA LEU A 73 22.69 -3.50 31.79
C LEU A 73 23.45 -4.09 30.58
N SER A 74 23.41 -5.40 30.46
CA SER A 74 24.03 -6.13 29.35
C SER A 74 23.41 -5.74 28.00
N PRO A 75 24.20 -5.55 26.94
CA PRO A 75 23.70 -5.30 25.59
C PRO A 75 22.77 -6.41 25.05
N TRP A 76 22.91 -7.64 25.56
CA TRP A 76 21.98 -8.74 25.22
C TRP A 76 20.53 -8.44 25.60
N ILE A 77 20.32 -7.66 26.67
CA ILE A 77 19.01 -7.16 27.09
C ILE A 77 18.76 -5.78 26.48
N GLY A 78 19.81 -4.96 26.39
CA GLY A 78 19.73 -3.60 25.86
C GLY A 78 19.23 -3.54 24.41
N ILE A 79 19.70 -4.44 23.52
CA ILE A 79 19.29 -4.46 22.11
C ILE A 79 17.80 -4.83 21.93
N PRO A 80 17.24 -5.86 22.58
CA PRO A 80 15.78 -6.06 22.63
C PRO A 80 15.01 -4.86 23.19
N CYS A 81 15.50 -4.21 24.25
CA CYS A 81 14.91 -2.98 24.77
C CYS A 81 14.96 -1.84 23.74
N ALA A 82 16.05 -1.68 23.01
CA ALA A 82 16.20 -0.71 21.94
C ALA A 82 15.20 -0.97 20.80
N ALA A 83 14.92 -2.24 20.48
CA ALA A 83 13.86 -2.60 19.53
C ALA A 83 12.47 -2.15 20.03
N ILE A 84 12.18 -2.35 21.31
CA ILE A 84 10.90 -1.92 21.92
C ILE A 84 10.80 -0.39 21.92
N VAL A 85 11.86 0.32 22.29
CA VAL A 85 11.92 1.80 22.27
C VAL A 85 11.71 2.32 20.85
N GLY A 86 12.39 1.73 19.86
CA GLY A 86 12.21 2.07 18.45
C GLY A 86 10.79 1.81 17.95
N ALA A 87 10.18 0.69 18.35
CA ALA A 87 8.77 0.37 18.06
C ALA A 87 7.80 1.40 18.66
N ALA A 88 7.98 1.74 19.93
CA ALA A 88 7.17 2.73 20.64
C ALA A 88 7.32 4.13 20.01
N ALA A 89 8.54 4.53 19.68
CA ALA A 89 8.81 5.78 18.99
C ALA A 89 8.13 5.80 17.61
N GLY A 90 8.19 4.69 16.85
CA GLY A 90 7.50 4.54 15.58
C GLY A 90 5.99 4.73 15.71
N LEU A 91 5.38 4.16 16.74
CA LEU A 91 3.95 4.31 17.01
C LEU A 91 3.59 5.76 17.37
N VAL A 92 4.35 6.38 18.30
CA VAL A 92 4.13 7.76 18.76
C VAL A 92 4.26 8.75 17.60
N VAL A 93 5.29 8.59 16.76
CA VAL A 93 5.51 9.43 15.58
C VAL A 93 4.46 9.15 14.50
N GLY A 94 4.08 7.88 14.30
CA GLY A 94 3.16 7.46 13.25
C GLY A 94 1.74 7.99 13.41
N ILE A 95 1.21 8.05 14.64
CA ILE A 95 -0.17 8.48 14.92
C ILE A 95 -0.48 9.89 14.36
N PRO A 96 0.30 10.93 14.65
CA PRO A 96 0.07 12.26 14.09
C PRO A 96 0.49 12.35 12.62
N THR A 97 1.58 11.69 12.23
CA THR A 97 2.20 11.89 10.93
C THR A 97 1.40 11.25 9.79
N PHE A 98 0.73 10.11 9.99
CA PHE A 98 -0.14 9.51 8.97
C PHE A 98 -1.46 10.25 8.70
N ARG A 99 -1.75 11.32 9.46
CA ARG A 99 -2.83 12.27 9.13
C ARG A 99 -2.40 13.25 8.03
N LEU A 100 -1.09 13.42 7.83
CA LEU A 100 -0.52 14.28 6.81
C LEU A 100 -0.46 13.53 5.47
N ARG A 101 -0.56 14.28 4.36
CA ARG A 101 -0.53 13.71 3.00
C ARG A 101 0.66 14.25 2.22
N GLY A 102 1.17 13.43 1.29
CA GLY A 102 2.21 13.82 0.33
C GLY A 102 3.48 14.35 1.00
N HIS A 103 3.95 15.51 0.58
CA HIS A 103 5.21 16.11 1.03
C HIS A 103 5.22 16.48 2.52
N TYR A 104 4.07 16.80 3.11
CA TYR A 104 3.98 17.12 4.54
C TYR A 104 4.33 15.94 5.44
N PHE A 105 4.03 14.71 5.00
CA PHE A 105 4.47 13.51 5.70
C PHE A 105 6.01 13.43 5.74
N ALA A 106 6.67 13.60 4.59
CA ALA A 106 8.14 13.51 4.50
C ALA A 106 8.84 14.59 5.33
N LEU A 107 8.32 15.83 5.29
CA LEU A 107 8.86 16.95 6.10
C LEU A 107 8.67 16.71 7.60
N ALA A 108 7.51 16.23 8.04
CA ALA A 108 7.29 15.89 9.44
C ALA A 108 8.25 14.78 9.90
N MET A 109 8.44 13.73 9.07
CA MET A 109 9.37 12.66 9.38
C MET A 109 10.82 13.14 9.49
N LEU A 110 11.24 14.14 8.71
CA LEU A 110 12.57 14.75 8.79
C LEU A 110 12.79 15.55 10.10
N ALA A 111 11.73 16.17 10.63
CA ALA A 111 11.82 17.00 11.82
C ALA A 111 12.13 16.18 13.10
N TYR A 112 11.67 14.93 13.18
CA TYR A 112 11.84 14.14 14.41
C TYR A 112 13.31 13.83 14.76
N PRO A 113 14.15 13.29 13.86
CA PRO A 113 15.54 13.05 14.18
C PRO A 113 16.30 14.34 14.48
N LEU A 114 15.97 15.45 13.77
CA LEU A 114 16.58 16.75 14.02
C LEU A 114 16.23 17.28 15.42
N ALA A 115 14.97 17.16 15.82
CA ALA A 115 14.54 17.55 17.17
C ALA A 115 15.25 16.71 18.25
N LEU A 116 15.33 15.38 18.06
CA LEU A 116 16.03 14.50 18.98
C LEU A 116 17.53 14.83 19.07
N LEU A 117 18.18 15.13 17.94
CA LEU A 117 19.58 15.54 17.93
C LEU A 117 19.82 16.69 18.92
N TYR A 118 19.07 17.80 18.77
CA TYR A 118 19.23 18.96 19.65
C TYR A 118 18.76 18.72 21.09
N VAL A 119 17.74 17.87 21.31
CA VAL A 119 17.32 17.48 22.66
C VAL A 119 18.42 16.72 23.39
N PHE A 120 19.08 15.76 22.73
CA PHE A 120 20.15 14.99 23.35
C PHE A 120 21.42 15.82 23.58
N GLU A 121 21.75 16.77 22.68
CA GLU A 121 22.82 17.76 22.90
C GLU A 121 22.49 18.66 24.10
N TRP A 122 21.24 19.16 24.20
CA TRP A 122 20.82 19.99 25.33
C TRP A 122 20.84 19.25 26.67
N LEU A 123 20.50 17.95 26.69
CA LEU A 123 20.59 17.09 27.87
C LEU A 123 22.03 16.80 28.31
N GLY A 124 23.01 17.22 27.52
CA GLY A 124 24.45 17.01 27.83
C GLY A 124 24.99 15.65 27.34
N TYR A 125 24.22 14.89 26.58
CA TYR A 125 24.64 13.60 26.00
C TYR A 125 25.35 13.76 24.65
N GLN A 126 26.34 14.68 24.61
CA GLN A 126 27.06 15.01 23.37
C GLN A 126 27.99 13.88 22.92
N GLU A 127 28.61 13.18 23.86
CA GLU A 127 29.47 12.03 23.62
C GLU A 127 29.31 11.03 24.76
N LEU A 128 28.81 9.84 24.42
CA LEU A 128 28.71 8.75 25.38
C LEU A 128 29.65 7.62 24.97
N ALA A 129 30.69 7.38 25.78
CA ALA A 129 31.56 6.23 25.65
C ALA A 129 31.03 5.09 26.52
N LEU A 130 30.85 3.90 25.95
CA LEU A 130 30.44 2.73 26.70
C LEU A 130 31.58 2.25 27.61
N PRO A 131 31.31 1.89 28.88
CA PRO A 131 32.33 1.43 29.81
C PRO A 131 33.04 0.18 29.30
N MET A 132 34.37 0.15 29.38
CA MET A 132 35.17 -1.02 29.01
C MET A 132 35.06 -2.08 30.11
N GLN A 133 34.50 -3.24 29.75
CA GLN A 133 34.22 -4.38 30.67
C GLN A 133 34.85 -5.67 30.10
N ARG A 134 36.16 -5.63 29.79
CA ARG A 134 36.85 -6.74 29.12
C ARG A 134 36.90 -8.03 29.96
N GLU A 135 36.87 -7.91 31.31
CA GLU A 135 36.80 -9.07 32.20
C GLU A 135 35.52 -9.88 32.05
N HIS A 136 34.45 -9.23 31.59
CA HIS A 136 33.15 -9.85 31.33
C HIS A 136 32.73 -9.72 29.86
N ALA A 137 33.66 -9.98 28.94
CA ALA A 137 33.53 -9.76 27.51
C ALA A 137 32.22 -10.31 26.90
N PHE A 138 31.80 -11.52 27.30
CA PHE A 138 30.55 -12.11 26.81
C PHE A 138 29.31 -11.35 27.32
N ALA A 139 29.28 -11.00 28.61
CA ALA A 139 28.14 -10.32 29.21
C ALA A 139 27.90 -8.93 28.60
N TYR A 140 28.98 -8.22 28.25
CA TYR A 140 28.91 -6.85 27.71
C TYR A 140 29.19 -6.76 26.20
N MET A 141 29.23 -7.89 25.48
CA MET A 141 29.53 -7.96 24.06
C MET A 141 30.83 -7.21 23.67
N GLN A 142 31.88 -7.29 24.49
CA GLN A 142 33.16 -6.65 24.22
C GLN A 142 34.24 -7.69 23.92
N PHE A 143 34.15 -8.26 22.74
CA PHE A 143 35.02 -9.35 22.29
C PHE A 143 36.35 -8.82 21.72
N GLU A 144 37.44 -9.51 21.98
CA GLU A 144 38.75 -9.23 21.36
C GLU A 144 38.75 -9.57 19.88
N ASP A 145 38.12 -10.70 19.50
CA ASP A 145 38.00 -11.10 18.11
C ASP A 145 36.84 -10.33 17.45
N HIS A 146 37.16 -9.41 16.54
CA HIS A 146 36.22 -8.63 15.76
C HIS A 146 35.32 -9.47 14.85
N ARG A 147 35.68 -10.72 14.55
CA ARG A 147 34.84 -11.66 13.77
C ARG A 147 33.54 -11.96 14.48
N ILE A 148 33.51 -11.98 15.81
CA ILE A 148 32.30 -12.23 16.59
C ILE A 148 31.22 -11.15 16.30
N TYR A 149 31.61 -9.89 16.14
CA TYR A 149 30.69 -8.82 15.77
C TYR A 149 30.11 -9.01 14.37
N VAL A 150 30.91 -9.54 13.41
CA VAL A 150 30.41 -9.88 12.08
C VAL A 150 29.34 -10.98 12.14
N TRP A 151 29.57 -12.03 12.94
CA TRP A 151 28.62 -13.12 13.10
C TRP A 151 27.33 -12.66 13.79
N LEU A 152 27.41 -11.81 14.81
CA LEU A 152 26.26 -11.23 15.51
C LEU A 152 25.46 -10.30 14.59
N ALA A 153 26.14 -9.43 13.86
CA ALA A 153 25.51 -8.55 12.87
C ALA A 153 24.81 -9.35 11.75
N LEU A 154 25.47 -10.43 11.28
CA LEU A 154 24.90 -11.33 10.29
C LEU A 154 23.68 -12.07 10.84
N ALA A 155 23.71 -12.53 12.09
CA ALA A 155 22.55 -13.15 12.73
C ALA A 155 21.36 -12.18 12.84
N MET A 156 21.62 -10.92 13.21
CA MET A 156 20.60 -9.85 13.22
C MET A 156 20.03 -9.60 11.81
N LEU A 157 20.88 -9.53 10.77
CA LEU A 157 20.45 -9.37 9.39
C LEU A 157 19.60 -10.54 8.92
N VAL A 158 20.03 -11.78 9.19
CA VAL A 158 19.25 -12.98 8.83
C VAL A 158 17.90 -12.96 9.53
N GLY A 159 17.83 -12.60 10.81
CA GLY A 159 16.58 -12.43 11.54
C GLY A 159 15.66 -11.39 10.88
N ALA A 160 16.22 -10.22 10.51
CA ALA A 160 15.48 -9.18 9.80
C ALA A 160 15.00 -9.62 8.40
N MET A 161 15.83 -10.37 7.66
CA MET A 161 15.44 -10.92 6.36
C MET A 161 14.33 -11.98 6.48
N VAL A 162 14.41 -12.86 7.46
CA VAL A 162 13.34 -13.85 7.72
C VAL A 162 12.04 -13.13 8.08
N LEU A 163 12.09 -12.17 9.00
CA LEU A 163 10.93 -11.37 9.40
C LEU A 163 10.31 -10.64 8.18
N THR A 164 11.13 -9.97 7.37
CA THR A 164 10.66 -9.29 6.14
C THR A 164 10.05 -10.27 5.15
N SER A 165 10.64 -11.47 4.98
CA SER A 165 10.10 -12.51 4.11
C SER A 165 8.75 -13.04 4.59
N LEU A 166 8.55 -13.18 5.90
CA LEU A 166 7.27 -13.55 6.50
C LEU A 166 6.22 -12.44 6.28
N VAL A 167 6.61 -11.18 6.47
CA VAL A 167 5.74 -10.04 6.17
C VAL A 167 5.33 -10.03 4.70
N GLU A 168 6.28 -10.16 3.77
CA GLU A 168 6.03 -10.12 2.32
C GLU A 168 5.01 -11.15 1.86
N ARG A 169 5.01 -12.34 2.47
CA ARG A 169 4.10 -13.45 2.14
C ARG A 169 2.76 -13.41 2.88
N SER A 170 2.60 -12.54 3.84
CA SER A 170 1.41 -12.46 4.69
C SER A 170 0.37 -11.47 4.14
N ARG A 171 -0.85 -11.53 4.70
CA ARG A 171 -1.90 -10.50 4.49
C ARG A 171 -1.37 -9.09 4.77
N PHE A 172 -0.45 -8.95 5.74
CA PHE A 172 0.15 -7.68 6.11
C PHE A 172 0.92 -7.08 4.93
N GLY A 173 1.86 -7.82 4.33
CA GLY A 173 2.65 -7.34 3.20
C GLY A 173 1.79 -7.04 1.97
N MET A 174 0.84 -7.92 1.64
CA MET A 174 -0.07 -7.67 0.51
C MET A 174 -0.95 -6.42 0.72
N SER A 175 -1.42 -6.18 1.95
CA SER A 175 -2.17 -4.96 2.28
C SER A 175 -1.32 -3.70 2.15
N LEU A 176 -0.04 -3.74 2.55
CA LEU A 176 0.88 -2.60 2.38
C LEU A 176 1.13 -2.29 0.91
N VAL A 177 1.35 -3.30 0.07
CA VAL A 177 1.53 -3.10 -1.37
C VAL A 177 0.26 -2.54 -2.01
N ALA A 178 -0.93 -3.00 -1.61
CA ALA A 178 -2.19 -2.44 -2.06
C ALA A 178 -2.34 -0.94 -1.68
N ILE A 179 -1.99 -0.57 -0.45
CA ILE A 179 -1.97 0.82 0.04
C ILE A 179 -1.01 1.68 -0.79
N ARG A 180 0.17 1.14 -1.11
CA ARG A 180 1.18 1.83 -1.93
C ARG A 180 0.69 2.12 -3.34
N GLU A 181 0.00 1.17 -3.97
CA GLU A 181 -0.48 1.31 -5.35
C GLU A 181 -1.66 2.31 -5.43
N ASP A 182 -2.67 2.14 -4.55
CA ASP A 182 -3.77 3.10 -4.41
C ASP A 182 -4.47 2.92 -3.05
N GLU A 183 -4.33 3.91 -2.17
CA GLU A 183 -4.91 3.88 -0.83
C GLU A 183 -6.44 3.86 -0.84
N ALA A 184 -7.08 4.61 -1.74
CA ALA A 184 -8.53 4.65 -1.82
C ALA A 184 -9.11 3.33 -2.32
N ALA A 185 -8.46 2.69 -3.32
CA ALA A 185 -8.85 1.36 -3.78
C ALA A 185 -8.64 0.29 -2.69
N ALA A 186 -7.58 0.40 -1.89
CA ALA A 186 -7.34 -0.48 -0.75
C ALA A 186 -8.42 -0.32 0.33
N GLU A 187 -8.83 0.91 0.67
CA GLU A 187 -9.94 1.17 1.60
C GLU A 187 -11.28 0.64 1.08
N ALA A 188 -11.58 0.84 -0.21
CA ALA A 188 -12.78 0.29 -0.84
C ALA A 188 -12.80 -1.25 -0.90
N ALA A 189 -11.62 -1.88 -0.84
CA ALA A 189 -11.47 -3.33 -0.72
C ALA A 189 -11.45 -3.85 0.74
N GLY A 190 -11.79 -3.00 1.73
CA GLY A 190 -11.94 -3.37 3.13
C GLY A 190 -10.65 -3.28 3.96
N ILE A 191 -9.58 -2.69 3.45
CA ILE A 191 -8.32 -2.56 4.18
C ILE A 191 -8.37 -1.35 5.11
N ARG A 192 -8.08 -1.56 6.41
CA ARG A 192 -7.90 -0.51 7.44
C ARG A 192 -6.54 0.17 7.28
N THR A 193 -6.40 1.09 6.31
CA THR A 193 -5.10 1.62 5.86
C THR A 193 -4.27 2.21 7.00
N LEU A 194 -4.87 3.02 7.90
CA LEU A 194 -4.16 3.60 9.04
C LEU A 194 -3.59 2.53 9.98
N ALA A 195 -4.36 1.50 10.32
CA ALA A 195 -3.90 0.43 11.21
C ALA A 195 -2.71 -0.34 10.63
N TRP A 196 -2.73 -0.62 9.32
CA TRP A 196 -1.63 -1.29 8.65
C TRP A 196 -0.38 -0.42 8.54
N LYS A 197 -0.52 0.88 8.28
CA LYS A 197 0.58 1.85 8.29
C LYS A 197 1.22 1.95 9.68
N LEU A 198 0.41 2.01 10.75
CA LEU A 198 0.92 2.04 12.12
C LEU A 198 1.69 0.76 12.46
N LYS A 199 1.20 -0.41 12.10
CA LYS A 199 1.94 -1.67 12.27
C LYS A 199 3.26 -1.65 11.49
N ALA A 200 3.28 -1.11 10.26
CA ALA A 200 4.49 -1.03 9.45
C ALA A 200 5.56 -0.13 10.09
N ILE A 201 5.20 1.07 10.55
CA ILE A 201 6.16 1.98 11.19
C ILE A 201 6.64 1.45 12.55
N THR A 202 5.78 0.77 13.31
CA THR A 202 6.14 0.13 14.58
C THR A 202 7.19 -0.97 14.36
N LEU A 203 6.97 -1.86 13.40
CA LEU A 203 7.90 -2.93 13.08
C LEU A 203 9.21 -2.39 12.47
N SER A 204 9.10 -1.39 11.61
CA SER A 204 10.23 -0.65 11.03
C SER A 204 11.05 0.03 12.11
N GLY A 205 10.41 0.71 13.06
CA GLY A 205 11.06 1.34 14.21
C GLY A 205 11.77 0.32 15.12
N ALA A 206 11.17 -0.87 15.32
CA ALA A 206 11.79 -1.95 16.07
C ALA A 206 13.11 -2.41 15.45
N LEU A 207 13.12 -2.66 14.14
CA LEU A 207 14.32 -3.06 13.40
C LEU A 207 15.39 -1.96 13.42
N ALA A 208 14.99 -0.71 13.19
CA ALA A 208 15.92 0.43 13.23
C ALA A 208 16.50 0.65 14.63
N GLY A 209 15.68 0.52 15.69
CA GLY A 209 16.13 0.63 17.08
C GLY A 209 17.11 -0.48 17.46
N ALA A 210 16.84 -1.74 17.08
CA ALA A 210 17.75 -2.86 17.29
C ALA A 210 19.10 -2.63 16.57
N ALA A 211 19.05 -2.18 15.31
CA ALA A 211 20.25 -1.86 14.52
C ALA A 211 21.07 -0.74 15.18
N GLY A 212 20.42 0.32 15.67
CA GLY A 212 21.07 1.40 16.40
C GLY A 212 21.69 0.95 17.70
N GLY A 213 20.98 0.13 18.48
CA GLY A 213 21.50 -0.46 19.71
C GLY A 213 22.75 -1.31 19.48
N PHE A 214 22.73 -2.16 18.44
CA PHE A 214 23.90 -2.96 18.07
C PHE A 214 25.05 -2.09 17.53
N TYR A 215 24.73 -1.05 16.75
CA TYR A 215 25.74 -0.09 16.26
C TYR A 215 26.49 0.60 17.40
N ALA A 216 25.81 0.97 18.50
CA ALA A 216 26.43 1.54 19.67
C ALA A 216 27.45 0.57 20.33
N VAL A 217 27.13 -0.72 20.37
CA VAL A 217 28.03 -1.76 20.92
C VAL A 217 29.26 -1.97 20.04
N VAL A 218 29.10 -1.90 18.71
CA VAL A 218 30.22 -2.09 17.77
C VAL A 218 31.21 -0.92 17.82
N LEU A 219 30.68 0.33 17.89
CA LEU A 219 31.52 1.54 17.88
C LEU A 219 31.99 1.99 19.26
N LEU A 220 31.32 1.56 20.32
CA LEU A 220 31.61 1.91 21.74
C LEU A 220 31.46 3.42 22.06
N VAL A 221 31.17 4.27 21.08
CA VAL A 221 30.96 5.71 21.25
C VAL A 221 29.70 6.12 20.48
N VAL A 222 28.83 6.87 21.14
CA VAL A 222 27.59 7.38 20.55
C VAL A 222 27.56 8.90 20.66
N THR A 223 27.35 9.57 19.52
CA THR A 223 27.18 11.02 19.48
C THR A 223 25.86 11.36 18.75
N PRO A 224 25.15 12.45 19.10
CA PRO A 224 23.89 12.80 18.46
C PRO A 224 24.00 12.95 16.94
N PRO A 225 25.04 13.63 16.36
CA PRO A 225 25.21 13.73 14.92
C PRO A 225 25.42 12.38 14.23
N ALA A 226 26.10 11.42 14.86
CA ALA A 226 26.40 10.11 14.28
C ALA A 226 25.16 9.21 14.18
N VAL A 227 24.14 9.39 15.05
CA VAL A 227 22.99 8.49 15.11
C VAL A 227 21.65 9.17 14.75
N PHE A 228 21.50 10.48 14.99
CA PHE A 228 20.31 11.26 14.62
C PHE A 228 20.52 12.12 13.37
N GLY A 229 21.75 12.23 12.87
CA GLY A 229 22.10 13.08 11.74
C GLY A 229 21.29 12.74 10.49
N MET A 230 21.03 13.74 9.66
CA MET A 230 20.28 13.58 8.41
C MET A 230 20.91 12.52 7.48
N LEU A 231 22.24 12.38 7.51
CA LEU A 231 22.97 11.41 6.69
C LEU A 231 22.57 9.97 7.04
N VAL A 232 22.26 9.66 8.30
CA VAL A 232 21.83 8.33 8.76
C VAL A 232 20.52 7.93 8.08
N SER A 233 19.50 8.81 8.06
CA SER A 233 18.26 8.57 7.35
C SER A 233 18.46 8.48 5.84
N ALA A 234 19.28 9.35 5.28
CA ALA A 234 19.62 9.34 3.86
C ALA A 234 20.32 8.04 3.46
N GLN A 235 21.27 7.55 4.25
CA GLN A 235 22.00 6.32 4.00
C GLN A 235 21.06 5.09 3.97
N ALA A 236 20.13 4.98 4.91
CA ALA A 236 19.11 3.91 4.91
C ALA A 236 18.25 3.92 3.65
N LEU A 237 17.80 5.11 3.24
CA LEU A 237 17.02 5.31 2.01
C LEU A 237 17.83 4.93 0.78
N ILE A 238 19.08 5.43 0.68
CA ILE A 238 19.93 5.21 -0.50
C ILE A 238 20.27 3.73 -0.68
N VAL A 239 20.63 3.05 0.40
CA VAL A 239 20.89 1.61 0.41
C VAL A 239 19.67 0.83 -0.11
N ALA A 240 18.48 1.19 0.36
CA ALA A 240 17.25 0.52 -0.10
C ALA A 240 16.90 0.86 -1.56
N MET A 241 17.04 2.13 -1.96
CA MET A 241 16.75 2.57 -3.34
C MET A 241 17.73 2.01 -4.35
N PHE A 242 19.02 2.06 -4.05
CA PHE A 242 20.06 1.52 -4.94
C PHE A 242 19.82 0.04 -5.22
N GLY A 243 19.57 -0.74 -4.18
CA GLY A 243 19.39 -2.17 -4.33
C GLY A 243 18.05 -2.56 -4.95
N GLY A 244 16.95 -1.84 -4.65
CA GLY A 244 15.61 -2.09 -5.18
C GLY A 244 14.50 -2.00 -4.14
N VAL A 245 13.71 -0.94 -4.24
CA VAL A 245 12.63 -0.62 -3.31
C VAL A 245 11.51 -1.67 -3.39
N GLY A 246 10.98 -2.05 -2.22
CA GLY A 246 9.89 -3.01 -2.12
C GLY A 246 10.31 -4.45 -2.38
N THR A 247 11.58 -4.78 -2.17
CA THR A 247 12.11 -6.16 -2.29
C THR A 247 12.93 -6.55 -1.08
N LEU A 248 12.93 -7.84 -0.74
CA LEU A 248 13.73 -8.38 0.37
C LEU A 248 15.24 -8.19 0.14
N TRP A 249 15.71 -8.41 -1.08
CA TRP A 249 17.14 -8.40 -1.41
C TRP A 249 17.70 -7.02 -1.74
N GLY A 250 16.84 -6.05 -2.07
CA GLY A 250 17.29 -4.71 -2.44
C GLY A 250 18.20 -4.07 -1.38
N PRO A 251 17.72 -3.87 -0.15
CA PRO A 251 18.53 -3.25 0.91
C PRO A 251 19.83 -4.01 1.21
N VAL A 252 19.82 -5.34 1.10
CA VAL A 252 21.02 -6.18 1.30
C VAL A 252 22.05 -5.92 0.20
N ILE A 253 21.62 -5.92 -1.07
CA ILE A 253 22.51 -5.63 -2.21
C ILE A 253 23.07 -4.21 -2.10
N GLY A 254 22.20 -3.24 -1.78
CA GLY A 254 22.62 -1.85 -1.61
C GLY A 254 23.66 -1.68 -0.49
N ALA A 255 23.46 -2.31 0.66
CA ALA A 255 24.42 -2.25 1.78
C ALA A 255 25.77 -2.90 1.44
N VAL A 256 25.74 -4.11 0.86
CA VAL A 256 26.95 -4.86 0.48
C VAL A 256 27.81 -4.10 -0.53
N VAL A 257 27.20 -3.29 -1.41
CA VAL A 257 27.93 -2.50 -2.42
C VAL A 257 28.34 -1.12 -1.88
N LEU A 258 27.38 -0.36 -1.35
CA LEU A 258 27.60 1.06 -1.04
C LEU A 258 28.40 1.28 0.25
N VAL A 259 28.18 0.46 1.28
CA VAL A 259 28.84 0.67 2.57
C VAL A 259 30.34 0.41 2.49
N PRO A 260 30.82 -0.73 1.95
CA PRO A 260 32.28 -0.93 1.79
C PRO A 260 32.90 0.11 0.83
N LEU A 261 32.22 0.47 -0.25
CA LEU A 261 32.70 1.49 -1.19
C LEU A 261 32.91 2.83 -0.48
N SER A 262 31.92 3.26 0.31
CA SER A 262 31.97 4.51 1.07
C SER A 262 33.08 4.50 2.12
N GLU A 263 33.22 3.42 2.89
CA GLU A 263 34.22 3.29 3.95
C GLU A 263 35.65 3.22 3.38
N VAL A 264 35.87 2.43 2.33
CA VAL A 264 37.20 2.33 1.70
C VAL A 264 37.62 3.66 1.05
N LEU A 265 36.71 4.38 0.41
CA LEU A 265 37.00 5.71 -0.15
C LEU A 265 37.28 6.73 0.97
N HIS A 266 36.51 6.66 2.07
CA HIS A 266 36.75 7.51 3.23
C HIS A 266 38.14 7.28 3.82
N ALA A 267 38.55 6.02 4.01
CA ALA A 267 39.86 5.69 4.53
C ALA A 267 41.02 6.17 3.62
N ARG A 268 40.83 6.13 2.29
CA ARG A 268 41.89 6.51 1.34
C ARG A 268 41.90 8.00 1.00
N LEU A 269 40.76 8.64 0.92
CA LEU A 269 40.59 10.00 0.40
C LEU A 269 40.05 10.99 1.43
N GLY A 270 39.65 10.55 2.62
CA GLY A 270 39.02 11.39 3.64
C GLY A 270 39.88 12.57 4.09
N ASN A 271 41.18 12.40 4.10
CA ASN A 271 42.14 13.47 4.42
C ASN A 271 42.28 14.51 3.28
N VAL A 272 41.97 14.14 2.03
CA VAL A 272 42.08 15.02 0.85
C VAL A 272 40.71 15.62 0.54
N ILE A 273 39.65 14.84 0.69
CA ILE A 273 38.28 15.24 0.41
C ILE A 273 37.42 14.98 1.65
N PRO A 274 37.33 15.94 2.57
CA PRO A 274 36.45 15.83 3.72
C PRO A 274 35.01 15.60 3.27
N GLY A 275 34.31 14.62 3.88
CA GLY A 275 32.92 14.32 3.51
C GLY A 275 32.73 13.45 2.25
N ILE A 276 33.79 12.77 1.76
CA ILE A 276 33.72 11.86 0.60
C ILE A 276 32.59 10.82 0.70
N GLN A 277 32.23 10.39 1.91
CA GLN A 277 31.09 9.49 2.15
C GLN A 277 29.78 10.09 1.59
N GLY A 278 29.52 11.37 1.89
CA GLY A 278 28.35 12.09 1.36
C GLY A 278 28.35 12.17 -0.16
N VAL A 279 29.54 12.36 -0.76
CA VAL A 279 29.70 12.38 -2.24
C VAL A 279 29.37 11.00 -2.82
N VAL A 280 29.86 9.91 -2.23
CA VAL A 280 29.55 8.53 -2.67
C VAL A 280 28.04 8.29 -2.67
N TYR A 281 27.36 8.61 -1.58
CA TYR A 281 25.90 8.45 -1.49
C TYR A 281 25.15 9.40 -2.44
N GLY A 282 25.60 10.64 -2.59
CA GLY A 282 25.02 11.59 -3.55
C GLY A 282 25.11 11.11 -4.99
N VAL A 283 26.28 10.64 -5.41
CA VAL A 283 26.49 10.05 -6.74
C VAL A 283 25.64 8.78 -6.92
N ALA A 284 25.55 7.92 -5.88
CA ALA A 284 24.72 6.72 -5.92
C ALA A 284 23.24 7.06 -6.14
N ILE A 285 22.70 8.09 -5.45
CA ILE A 285 21.32 8.57 -5.67
C ILE A 285 21.11 9.00 -7.13
N VAL A 286 22.00 9.88 -7.64
CA VAL A 286 21.89 10.39 -9.02
C VAL A 286 21.97 9.24 -10.02
N ALA A 287 22.90 8.31 -9.83
CA ALA A 287 23.05 7.15 -10.69
C ALA A 287 21.81 6.26 -10.70
N VAL A 288 21.19 6.01 -9.52
CA VAL A 288 19.94 5.23 -9.42
C VAL A 288 18.79 5.91 -10.13
N ILE A 289 18.59 7.22 -9.88
CA ILE A 289 17.49 7.97 -10.51
C ILE A 289 17.61 7.95 -12.04
N LEU A 290 18.83 8.08 -12.57
CA LEU A 290 19.08 8.15 -14.03
C LEU A 290 19.10 6.77 -14.70
N LEU A 291 19.70 5.76 -14.06
CA LEU A 291 20.01 4.48 -14.71
C LEU A 291 19.07 3.35 -14.31
N ALA A 292 18.53 3.37 -13.10
CA ALA A 292 17.69 2.32 -12.54
C ALA A 292 16.70 2.90 -11.50
N PRO A 293 15.71 3.69 -11.91
CA PRO A 293 14.79 4.40 -10.99
C PRO A 293 14.03 3.45 -10.05
N GLU A 294 13.90 2.18 -10.40
CA GLU A 294 13.30 1.14 -9.54
C GLU A 294 14.34 0.35 -8.73
N GLY A 295 15.65 0.62 -8.92
CA GLY A 295 16.78 -0.06 -8.30
C GLY A 295 17.33 -1.24 -9.13
N VAL A 296 18.54 -1.65 -8.76
CA VAL A 296 19.31 -2.67 -9.49
C VAL A 296 18.57 -4.02 -9.56
N PHE A 297 17.92 -4.43 -8.47
CA PHE A 297 17.18 -5.70 -8.40
C PHE A 297 16.08 -5.81 -9.48
N TRP A 298 15.26 -4.79 -9.64
CA TRP A 298 14.17 -4.78 -10.62
C TRP A 298 14.70 -4.81 -12.05
N LYS A 299 15.76 -4.04 -12.34
CA LYS A 299 16.38 -4.01 -13.66
C LYS A 299 16.95 -5.39 -14.05
N VAL A 300 17.62 -6.06 -13.12
CA VAL A 300 18.13 -7.43 -13.34
C VAL A 300 16.98 -8.44 -13.54
N LYS A 301 15.94 -8.34 -12.69
CA LYS A 301 14.74 -9.20 -12.80
C LYS A 301 14.05 -9.02 -14.15
N ASP A 302 13.89 -7.80 -14.63
CA ASP A 302 13.26 -7.51 -15.92
C ASP A 302 14.07 -8.08 -17.09
N ILE A 303 15.40 -7.95 -17.06
CA ILE A 303 16.28 -8.53 -18.08
C ILE A 303 16.13 -10.06 -18.11
N VAL A 304 16.12 -10.70 -16.94
CA VAL A 304 15.98 -12.16 -16.82
C VAL A 304 14.59 -12.62 -17.28
N THR A 305 13.54 -11.89 -16.89
CA THR A 305 12.14 -12.22 -17.23
C THR A 305 11.89 -12.04 -18.74
N ARG A 306 12.40 -10.97 -19.36
CA ARG A 306 12.30 -10.74 -20.81
C ARG A 306 12.99 -11.86 -21.60
N ARG A 307 14.17 -12.33 -21.15
CA ARG A 307 14.86 -13.48 -21.76
C ARG A 307 14.09 -14.79 -21.63
N ARG A 308 13.32 -14.98 -20.54
CA ARG A 308 12.47 -16.16 -20.34
C ARG A 308 11.17 -16.08 -21.16
N ALA A 309 10.55 -14.91 -21.25
CA ALA A 309 9.31 -14.70 -22.02
C ALA A 309 9.52 -14.93 -23.54
N GLN A 310 10.70 -14.60 -24.07
CA GLN A 310 11.04 -14.89 -25.46
C GLN A 310 11.17 -16.40 -25.78
N LYS A 311 11.25 -17.26 -24.76
CA LYS A 311 11.37 -18.73 -24.90
C LYS A 311 10.09 -19.49 -24.59
N ALA A 312 9.01 -18.82 -24.11
CA ALA A 312 7.75 -19.48 -23.80
C ALA A 312 6.76 -19.37 -24.97
N PRO A 313 6.10 -20.46 -25.40
CA PRO A 313 5.05 -20.40 -26.41
C PRO A 313 3.85 -19.62 -25.84
N VAL A 314 3.33 -18.70 -26.61
CA VAL A 314 2.08 -17.98 -26.30
C VAL A 314 0.92 -18.97 -26.34
N ALA A 315 0.51 -19.46 -25.19
CA ALA A 315 -0.69 -20.28 -25.09
C ALA A 315 -1.93 -19.34 -25.05
N SER A 316 -2.46 -19.03 -26.23
CA SER A 316 -3.80 -18.47 -26.36
C SER A 316 -4.82 -19.53 -25.97
N ARG A 317 -5.36 -19.45 -24.75
CA ARG A 317 -6.58 -20.14 -24.37
C ARG A 317 -7.65 -19.12 -24.05
N THR A 318 -8.28 -18.61 -25.11
CA THR A 318 -9.57 -17.95 -25.02
C THR A 318 -10.63 -19.02 -25.15
N THR A 319 -11.18 -19.47 -24.06
CA THR A 319 -12.41 -20.25 -24.06
C THR A 319 -13.51 -19.36 -23.51
N ALA A 320 -14.20 -18.66 -24.41
CA ALA A 320 -15.45 -18.02 -24.10
C ALA A 320 -16.52 -19.11 -23.93
N ILE A 321 -16.85 -19.43 -22.67
CA ILE A 321 -18.06 -20.21 -22.37
C ILE A 321 -19.21 -19.22 -22.32
N VAL A 322 -19.86 -19.02 -23.47
CA VAL A 322 -21.16 -18.38 -23.52
C VAL A 322 -22.20 -19.43 -23.10
N ALA A 323 -22.35 -19.63 -21.80
CA ALA A 323 -23.48 -20.37 -21.26
C ALA A 323 -24.74 -19.48 -21.37
N ALA A 324 -25.86 -20.05 -21.82
CA ALA A 324 -27.13 -19.36 -21.86
C ALA A 324 -27.48 -18.77 -20.49
N LEU A 325 -27.77 -17.48 -20.44
CA LEU A 325 -28.12 -16.75 -19.23
C LEU A 325 -29.44 -17.31 -18.66
N PRO A 326 -29.51 -17.72 -17.38
CA PRO A 326 -30.76 -18.08 -16.76
C PRO A 326 -31.71 -16.89 -16.75
N ALA A 327 -33.00 -17.14 -17.01
CA ALA A 327 -34.04 -16.12 -16.97
C ALA A 327 -34.15 -15.57 -15.53
N ARG A 328 -33.88 -14.27 -15.35
CA ARG A 328 -33.95 -13.59 -14.05
C ARG A 328 -35.41 -13.48 -13.60
N LYS A 329 -35.76 -14.00 -12.42
CA LYS A 329 -37.04 -13.69 -11.77
C LYS A 329 -37.00 -12.24 -11.28
N LYS A 330 -37.74 -11.34 -11.93
CA LYS A 330 -37.96 -9.99 -11.42
C LYS A 330 -38.85 -10.06 -10.19
N ASN A 331 -38.38 -9.48 -9.07
CA ASN A 331 -39.15 -9.39 -7.85
C ASN A 331 -39.45 -7.90 -7.59
N PRO A 332 -40.53 -7.33 -8.17
CA PRO A 332 -40.81 -5.89 -8.06
C PRO A 332 -41.12 -5.41 -6.64
N ASP A 333 -41.53 -6.34 -5.74
CA ASP A 333 -41.85 -6.06 -4.33
C ASP A 333 -40.76 -6.51 -3.36
N GLY A 334 -39.50 -6.62 -3.81
CA GLY A 334 -38.38 -7.07 -3.00
C GLY A 334 -38.07 -6.15 -1.81
N ALA A 335 -37.57 -6.72 -0.70
CA ALA A 335 -37.12 -5.98 0.47
C ALA A 335 -36.05 -4.92 0.08
N ILE A 336 -36.07 -3.78 0.75
CA ILE A 336 -35.11 -2.71 0.56
C ILE A 336 -33.77 -3.17 1.16
N VAL A 337 -32.70 -3.21 0.34
CA VAL A 337 -31.35 -3.54 0.79
C VAL A 337 -30.59 -2.27 1.15
N PHE A 338 -30.80 -1.20 0.38
CA PHE A 338 -30.06 0.05 0.58
C PHE A 338 -31.00 1.24 0.42
N GLU A 339 -30.87 2.22 1.28
CA GLU A 339 -31.69 3.42 1.25
C GLU A 339 -30.84 4.66 1.56
N VAL A 340 -30.98 5.68 0.75
CA VAL A 340 -30.52 7.05 1.02
C VAL A 340 -31.75 7.84 1.42
N ARG A 341 -31.75 8.51 2.59
CA ARG A 341 -32.85 9.33 3.10
C ARG A 341 -32.40 10.77 3.28
N ASN A 342 -33.01 11.67 2.50
CA ASN A 342 -32.83 13.13 2.60
C ASN A 342 -31.35 13.55 2.66
N ALA A 343 -30.49 12.85 1.88
CA ALA A 343 -29.06 13.12 1.89
C ALA A 343 -28.74 14.46 1.22
N SER A 344 -27.94 15.26 1.91
CA SER A 344 -27.45 16.55 1.41
C SER A 344 -25.94 16.67 1.60
N LYS A 345 -25.27 17.30 0.63
CA LYS A 345 -23.84 17.58 0.67
C LYS A 345 -23.48 18.86 -0.05
N SER A 346 -22.77 19.73 0.65
CA SER A 346 -22.26 20.99 0.10
C SER A 346 -20.73 21.03 0.15
N PHE A 347 -20.13 21.71 -0.81
CA PHE A 347 -18.70 22.02 -0.86
C PHE A 347 -18.55 23.54 -1.04
N GLY A 348 -18.20 24.23 0.04
CA GLY A 348 -18.24 25.69 0.04
C GLY A 348 -19.64 26.21 -0.30
N GLY A 349 -19.79 27.00 -1.36
CA GLY A 349 -21.09 27.53 -1.81
C GLY A 349 -21.89 26.60 -2.74
N LEU A 350 -21.32 25.45 -3.18
CA LEU A 350 -21.96 24.53 -4.11
C LEU A 350 -22.67 23.40 -3.38
N GLN A 351 -23.98 23.28 -3.52
CA GLN A 351 -24.76 22.13 -3.09
C GLN A 351 -24.66 21.01 -4.14
N ALA A 352 -23.78 20.05 -3.92
CA ALA A 352 -23.55 18.95 -4.87
C ALA A 352 -24.61 17.84 -4.79
N VAL A 353 -25.26 17.67 -3.62
CA VAL A 353 -26.41 16.78 -3.41
C VAL A 353 -27.40 17.53 -2.51
N ARG A 354 -28.67 17.57 -2.93
CA ARG A 354 -29.76 18.31 -2.27
C ARG A 354 -30.95 17.39 -2.01
N ASP A 355 -31.15 17.06 -0.74
CA ASP A 355 -32.34 16.32 -0.26
C ASP A 355 -32.68 15.08 -1.09
N VAL A 356 -31.66 14.29 -1.45
CA VAL A 356 -31.81 13.12 -2.29
C VAL A 356 -32.24 11.91 -1.45
N SER A 357 -33.36 11.29 -1.87
CA SER A 357 -33.86 10.04 -1.30
C SER A 357 -33.98 8.98 -2.38
N ILE A 358 -33.37 7.81 -2.18
CA ILE A 358 -33.33 6.70 -3.13
C ILE A 358 -33.45 5.38 -2.36
N ARG A 359 -34.26 4.45 -2.89
CA ARG A 359 -34.39 3.08 -2.35
C ARG A 359 -33.92 2.08 -3.38
N VAL A 360 -33.11 1.12 -2.96
CA VAL A 360 -32.60 0.02 -3.79
C VAL A 360 -33.14 -1.30 -3.27
N ARG A 361 -33.81 -2.05 -4.13
CA ARG A 361 -34.44 -3.33 -3.78
C ARG A 361 -33.48 -4.49 -3.97
N HIS A 362 -33.68 -5.57 -3.24
CA HIS A 362 -32.87 -6.78 -3.35
C HIS A 362 -32.89 -7.34 -4.78
N GLY A 363 -31.69 -7.59 -5.33
CA GLY A 363 -31.50 -8.14 -6.67
C GLY A 363 -31.84 -7.17 -7.83
N GLU A 364 -32.13 -5.89 -7.56
CA GLU A 364 -32.39 -4.85 -8.57
C GLU A 364 -31.09 -4.39 -9.22
N ILE A 365 -31.15 -4.03 -10.50
CA ILE A 365 -30.13 -3.21 -11.17
C ILE A 365 -30.71 -1.79 -11.29
N LEU A 366 -30.27 -0.89 -10.43
CA LEU A 366 -30.66 0.52 -10.45
C LEU A 366 -29.65 1.35 -11.25
N GLY A 367 -30.11 2.07 -12.26
CA GLY A 367 -29.31 3.02 -13.02
C GLY A 367 -29.41 4.43 -12.46
N ILE A 368 -28.28 5.08 -12.17
CA ILE A 368 -28.24 6.51 -11.83
C ILE A 368 -27.69 7.27 -13.04
N ILE A 369 -28.49 8.17 -13.58
CA ILE A 369 -28.15 8.97 -14.75
C ILE A 369 -28.33 10.47 -14.46
N GLY A 370 -27.84 11.33 -15.33
CA GLY A 370 -27.94 12.78 -15.24
C GLY A 370 -26.78 13.47 -15.96
N PRO A 371 -26.90 14.77 -16.28
CA PRO A 371 -25.86 15.52 -16.95
C PRO A 371 -24.55 15.59 -16.11
N ASN A 372 -23.50 16.12 -16.73
CA ASN A 372 -22.24 16.37 -16.00
C ASN A 372 -22.48 17.43 -14.91
N GLY A 373 -21.95 17.20 -13.71
CA GLY A 373 -22.18 18.07 -12.57
C GLY A 373 -23.50 17.82 -11.82
N ALA A 374 -24.33 16.84 -12.22
CA ALA A 374 -25.60 16.52 -11.55
C ALA A 374 -25.47 15.94 -10.12
N GLY A 375 -24.24 15.66 -9.64
CA GLY A 375 -24.02 15.14 -8.29
C GLY A 375 -23.87 13.62 -8.19
N LYS A 376 -23.89 12.87 -9.31
CA LYS A 376 -23.82 11.39 -9.35
C LYS A 376 -22.64 10.81 -8.60
N THR A 377 -21.41 11.24 -8.91
CA THR A 377 -20.18 10.77 -8.25
C THR A 377 -20.14 11.17 -6.77
N THR A 378 -20.68 12.35 -6.42
CA THR A 378 -20.83 12.78 -5.03
C THR A 378 -21.75 11.84 -4.28
N LEU A 379 -22.91 11.50 -4.85
CA LEU A 379 -23.85 10.55 -4.26
C LEU A 379 -23.20 9.16 -4.06
N PHE A 380 -22.48 8.64 -5.05
CA PHE A 380 -21.72 7.38 -4.88
C PHE A 380 -20.67 7.46 -3.77
N ASN A 381 -19.97 8.60 -3.65
CA ASN A 381 -19.00 8.80 -2.58
C ASN A 381 -19.67 8.90 -1.19
N LEU A 382 -20.90 9.37 -1.11
CA LEU A 382 -21.72 9.30 0.10
C LEU A 382 -22.11 7.86 0.43
N MET A 383 -22.62 7.10 -0.58
CA MET A 383 -23.10 5.73 -0.40
C MET A 383 -22.02 4.77 0.09
N ASN A 384 -20.76 5.03 -0.20
CA ASN A 384 -19.65 4.16 0.22
C ASN A 384 -18.65 4.80 1.21
N GLY A 385 -19.01 5.95 1.81
CA GLY A 385 -18.29 6.55 2.94
C GLY A 385 -17.00 7.30 2.58
N PHE A 386 -16.69 7.56 1.29
CA PHE A 386 -15.59 8.45 0.93
C PHE A 386 -15.87 9.90 1.32
N ILE A 387 -17.15 10.27 1.36
CA ILE A 387 -17.63 11.58 1.78
C ILE A 387 -18.73 11.37 2.82
N ARG A 388 -18.71 12.17 3.89
CA ARG A 388 -19.77 12.19 4.89
C ARG A 388 -20.89 13.12 4.43
N PRO A 389 -22.18 12.74 4.51
CA PRO A 389 -23.30 13.63 4.29
C PRO A 389 -23.33 14.75 5.34
N ASP A 390 -23.79 15.93 4.97
CA ASP A 390 -24.02 17.03 5.91
C ASP A 390 -25.35 16.84 6.62
N GLN A 391 -26.34 16.25 5.92
CA GLN A 391 -27.67 15.91 6.44
C GLN A 391 -28.15 14.60 5.80
N GLY A 392 -29.12 13.95 6.45
CA GLY A 392 -29.72 12.71 5.99
C GLY A 392 -29.04 11.46 6.50
N GLN A 393 -29.53 10.31 6.04
CA GLN A 393 -29.09 8.99 6.46
C GLN A 393 -28.75 8.12 5.25
N ILE A 394 -27.87 7.16 5.45
CA ILE A 394 -27.50 6.15 4.47
C ILE A 394 -27.64 4.79 5.13
N LEU A 395 -28.62 4.01 4.73
CA LEU A 395 -29.00 2.79 5.39
C LEU A 395 -28.67 1.57 4.53
N LEU A 396 -28.01 0.57 5.12
CA LEU A 396 -27.85 -0.77 4.56
C LEU A 396 -28.61 -1.74 5.48
N GLU A 397 -29.70 -2.32 4.99
CA GLU A 397 -30.59 -3.21 5.78
C GLU A 397 -30.90 -2.59 7.17
N GLU A 398 -31.41 -1.37 7.21
CA GLU A 398 -31.76 -0.57 8.39
C GLU A 398 -30.57 -0.07 9.24
N ASN A 399 -29.34 -0.54 9.00
CA ASN A 399 -28.16 -0.04 9.69
C ASN A 399 -27.63 1.25 9.07
N ASP A 400 -27.46 2.29 9.89
CA ASP A 400 -26.91 3.57 9.41
C ASP A 400 -25.41 3.45 9.11
N MET A 401 -25.06 3.80 7.87
CA MET A 401 -23.69 3.84 7.35
C MET A 401 -23.13 5.27 7.25
N ALA A 402 -23.93 6.29 7.56
CA ALA A 402 -23.52 7.68 7.44
C ALA A 402 -22.30 7.98 8.33
N GLY A 403 -21.21 8.46 7.71
CA GLY A 403 -19.97 8.77 8.39
C GLY A 403 -19.07 7.58 8.74
N ARG A 404 -19.45 6.35 8.42
CA ARG A 404 -18.54 5.19 8.46
C ARG A 404 -17.49 5.32 7.37
N ARG A 405 -16.32 4.73 7.59
CA ARG A 405 -15.23 4.74 6.62
C ARG A 405 -15.46 3.70 5.50
N PRO A 406 -14.85 3.87 4.31
CA PRO A 406 -15.06 2.96 3.19
C PRO A 406 -14.79 1.49 3.53
N TYR A 407 -13.76 1.18 4.30
CA TYR A 407 -13.46 -0.19 4.70
C TYR A 407 -14.54 -0.81 5.64
N GLU A 408 -15.23 0.00 6.44
CA GLU A 408 -16.33 -0.45 7.31
C GLU A 408 -17.59 -0.74 6.49
N ILE A 409 -17.85 0.10 5.49
CA ILE A 409 -18.97 -0.08 4.56
C ILE A 409 -18.72 -1.27 3.64
N CYS A 410 -17.47 -1.49 3.20
CA CYS A 410 -17.08 -2.70 2.49
C CYS A 410 -17.31 -3.95 3.34
N ALA A 411 -16.90 -3.94 4.61
CA ALA A 411 -17.12 -5.04 5.55
C ALA A 411 -18.61 -5.29 5.83
N ALA A 412 -19.46 -4.28 5.74
CA ALA A 412 -20.91 -4.41 5.86
C ALA A 412 -21.56 -5.02 4.59
N GLY A 413 -20.83 -5.15 3.49
CA GLY A 413 -21.30 -5.79 2.27
C GLY A 413 -21.57 -4.85 1.10
N VAL A 414 -20.91 -3.70 1.01
CA VAL A 414 -20.97 -2.81 -0.16
C VAL A 414 -19.65 -2.89 -0.93
N GLY A 415 -19.68 -3.44 -2.14
CA GLY A 415 -18.57 -3.44 -3.08
C GLY A 415 -18.62 -2.25 -4.03
N ARG A 416 -17.45 -1.76 -4.49
CA ARG A 416 -17.39 -0.63 -5.42
C ARG A 416 -16.30 -0.79 -6.48
N THR A 417 -16.59 -0.31 -7.71
CA THR A 417 -15.59 0.02 -8.74
C THR A 417 -15.36 1.51 -8.83
N PHE A 418 -14.34 1.94 -9.58
CA PHE A 418 -13.98 3.35 -9.75
C PHE A 418 -14.13 3.79 -11.20
N GLN A 419 -14.49 5.05 -11.42
CA GLN A 419 -14.60 5.68 -12.74
C GLN A 419 -13.27 5.55 -13.53
N VAL A 420 -12.14 5.87 -12.90
CA VAL A 420 -10.81 5.54 -13.41
C VAL A 420 -10.34 4.28 -12.73
N VAL A 421 -10.07 3.23 -13.51
CA VAL A 421 -9.63 1.94 -12.97
C VAL A 421 -8.39 2.08 -12.09
N ARG A 422 -8.42 1.45 -10.91
CA ARG A 422 -7.36 1.51 -9.88
C ARG A 422 -6.82 0.11 -9.57
N PRO A 423 -6.14 -0.52 -10.55
CA PRO A 423 -5.51 -1.81 -10.31
C PRO A 423 -4.25 -1.66 -9.49
N PHE A 424 -3.94 -2.63 -8.67
CA PHE A 424 -2.63 -2.77 -8.04
C PHE A 424 -1.67 -3.36 -9.08
N ARG A 425 -1.03 -2.50 -9.85
CA ARG A 425 -0.30 -2.85 -11.10
C ARG A 425 0.85 -3.83 -10.91
N ARG A 426 1.53 -3.76 -9.76
CA ARG A 426 2.67 -4.64 -9.42
C ARG A 426 2.24 -5.98 -8.82
N MET A 427 0.95 -6.16 -8.55
CA MET A 427 0.36 -7.42 -8.12
C MET A 427 -0.13 -8.23 -9.33
N SER A 428 -0.17 -9.57 -9.17
CA SER A 428 -0.88 -10.41 -10.14
C SER A 428 -2.38 -10.15 -10.10
N VAL A 429 -3.09 -10.58 -11.13
CA VAL A 429 -4.55 -10.53 -11.20
C VAL A 429 -5.17 -11.24 -9.99
N LEU A 430 -4.67 -12.42 -9.65
CA LEU A 430 -5.13 -13.16 -8.47
C LEU A 430 -4.87 -12.38 -7.18
N GLN A 431 -3.67 -11.83 -6.99
CA GLN A 431 -3.35 -11.06 -5.78
C GLN A 431 -4.23 -9.82 -5.61
N ASN A 432 -4.58 -9.13 -6.71
CA ASN A 432 -5.53 -8.00 -6.68
C ASN A 432 -6.88 -8.41 -6.09
N VAL A 433 -7.38 -9.60 -6.47
CA VAL A 433 -8.70 -10.09 -6.03
C VAL A 433 -8.63 -10.69 -4.63
N VAL A 434 -7.51 -11.35 -4.26
CA VAL A 434 -7.25 -11.84 -2.89
C VAL A 434 -7.32 -10.69 -1.87
N VAL A 435 -6.80 -9.50 -2.22
CA VAL A 435 -6.92 -8.30 -1.37
C VAL A 435 -8.38 -7.97 -1.06
N GLY A 436 -9.28 -8.04 -2.06
CA GLY A 436 -10.72 -7.85 -1.85
C GLY A 436 -11.37 -8.94 -1.00
N ALA A 437 -10.88 -10.18 -1.09
CA ALA A 437 -11.38 -11.30 -0.29
C ALA A 437 -11.02 -11.20 1.20
N TYR A 438 -9.96 -10.46 1.56
CA TYR A 438 -9.50 -10.37 2.96
C TYR A 438 -10.52 -9.82 3.94
N VAL A 439 -11.50 -9.07 3.48
CA VAL A 439 -12.53 -8.48 4.34
C VAL A 439 -13.36 -9.55 5.04
N ASN A 440 -13.65 -10.68 4.37
CA ASN A 440 -14.52 -11.75 4.87
C ASN A 440 -13.84 -13.13 4.93
N ALA A 441 -12.57 -13.26 4.52
CA ALA A 441 -11.88 -14.54 4.52
C ALA A 441 -11.28 -14.86 5.90
N GLU A 442 -11.52 -16.08 6.38
CA GLU A 442 -10.99 -16.60 7.65
C GLU A 442 -9.50 -16.92 7.57
N SER A 443 -9.02 -17.34 6.39
CA SER A 443 -7.62 -17.71 6.15
C SER A 443 -7.13 -17.26 4.77
N ASP A 444 -5.82 -17.24 4.56
CA ASP A 444 -5.21 -16.92 3.26
C ASP A 444 -5.59 -17.94 2.17
N ALA A 445 -5.75 -19.22 2.57
CA ALA A 445 -6.23 -20.27 1.66
C ALA A 445 -7.67 -20.02 1.23
N ASN A 446 -8.55 -19.65 2.18
CA ASN A 446 -9.94 -19.29 1.89
C ASN A 446 -10.03 -18.03 1.01
N ALA A 447 -9.22 -16.99 1.30
CA ALA A 447 -9.15 -15.78 0.48
C ALA A 447 -8.78 -16.09 -0.97
N ARG A 448 -7.85 -17.03 -1.17
CA ARG A 448 -7.43 -17.45 -2.50
C ARG A 448 -8.54 -18.18 -3.27
N LEU A 449 -9.24 -19.10 -2.63
CA LEU A 449 -10.37 -19.82 -3.25
C LEU A 449 -11.49 -18.86 -3.65
N VAL A 450 -11.85 -17.92 -2.77
CA VAL A 450 -12.86 -16.89 -3.06
C VAL A 450 -12.41 -15.99 -4.22
N ALA A 451 -11.13 -15.64 -4.29
CA ALA A 451 -10.59 -14.84 -5.38
C ALA A 451 -10.59 -15.60 -6.72
N GLU A 452 -10.24 -16.88 -6.72
CA GLU A 452 -10.27 -17.72 -7.92
C GLU A 452 -11.72 -17.88 -8.44
N ASP A 453 -12.70 -18.04 -7.54
CA ASP A 453 -14.12 -18.07 -7.91
C ASP A 453 -14.60 -16.73 -8.51
N ALA A 454 -14.27 -15.60 -7.87
CA ALA A 454 -14.59 -14.27 -8.39
C ALA A 454 -13.97 -14.03 -9.77
N LEU A 455 -12.74 -14.47 -10.01
CA LEU A 455 -12.08 -14.38 -11.31
C LEU A 455 -12.75 -15.28 -12.35
N ALA A 456 -13.23 -16.47 -11.97
CA ALA A 456 -13.98 -17.34 -12.86
C ALA A 456 -15.32 -16.70 -13.28
N GLN A 457 -16.02 -16.05 -12.34
CA GLN A 457 -17.31 -15.36 -12.62
C GLN A 457 -17.17 -14.24 -13.65
N VAL A 458 -16.05 -13.52 -13.66
CA VAL A 458 -15.79 -12.43 -14.65
C VAL A 458 -15.00 -12.91 -15.88
N GLY A 459 -14.59 -14.18 -15.94
CA GLY A 459 -13.84 -14.75 -17.08
C GLY A 459 -12.35 -14.42 -17.10
N LEU A 460 -11.74 -14.05 -15.96
CA LEU A 460 -10.31 -13.70 -15.84
C LEU A 460 -9.44 -14.78 -15.20
N LEU A 461 -9.97 -15.95 -14.87
CA LEU A 461 -9.20 -16.99 -14.17
C LEU A 461 -7.96 -17.43 -14.99
N GLY A 462 -8.04 -17.45 -16.31
CA GLY A 462 -6.90 -17.76 -17.19
C GLY A 462 -5.74 -16.76 -17.11
N ASN A 463 -6.01 -15.53 -16.62
CA ASN A 463 -5.03 -14.46 -16.45
C ASN A 463 -4.51 -14.35 -15.00
N ALA A 464 -4.88 -15.26 -14.09
CA ALA A 464 -4.65 -15.16 -12.64
C ALA A 464 -3.19 -14.84 -12.25
N GLN A 465 -2.21 -15.37 -12.94
CA GLN A 465 -0.78 -15.17 -12.68
C GLN A 465 -0.17 -13.98 -13.42
N GLN A 466 -0.91 -13.36 -14.33
CA GLN A 466 -0.46 -12.19 -15.08
C GLN A 466 -0.40 -10.96 -14.18
N LEU A 467 0.57 -10.04 -14.41
CA LEU A 467 0.61 -8.76 -13.70
C LEU A 467 -0.54 -7.88 -14.15
N ALA A 468 -1.25 -7.26 -13.20
CA ALA A 468 -2.39 -6.40 -13.51
C ALA A 468 -2.01 -5.20 -14.40
N GLY A 469 -0.77 -4.72 -14.29
CA GLY A 469 -0.27 -3.62 -15.14
C GLY A 469 -0.15 -3.95 -16.63
N THR A 470 -0.29 -5.23 -17.04
CA THR A 470 -0.21 -5.68 -18.45
C THR A 470 -1.57 -6.02 -19.06
N LEU A 471 -2.65 -5.82 -18.31
CA LEU A 471 -4.02 -6.10 -18.76
C LEU A 471 -4.54 -5.04 -19.74
N THR A 472 -5.46 -5.45 -20.64
CA THR A 472 -6.23 -4.52 -21.49
C THR A 472 -7.24 -3.71 -20.67
N ASN A 473 -7.78 -2.64 -21.23
CA ASN A 473 -8.76 -1.80 -20.54
C ASN A 473 -10.00 -2.61 -20.09
N LYS A 474 -10.55 -3.45 -20.96
CA LYS A 474 -11.64 -4.38 -20.63
C LYS A 474 -11.26 -5.29 -19.44
N GLN A 475 -10.10 -5.93 -19.50
CA GLN A 475 -9.65 -6.82 -18.44
C GLN A 475 -9.45 -6.09 -17.11
N LEU A 476 -9.01 -4.83 -17.13
CA LEU A 476 -8.90 -4.00 -15.94
C LEU A 476 -10.27 -3.70 -15.32
N ARG A 477 -11.29 -3.41 -16.12
CA ARG A 477 -12.67 -3.23 -15.64
C ARG A 477 -13.22 -4.50 -15.00
N LEU A 478 -13.01 -5.65 -15.64
CA LEU A 478 -13.41 -6.95 -15.10
C LEU A 478 -12.64 -7.30 -13.82
N LEU A 479 -11.36 -6.92 -13.72
CA LEU A 479 -10.56 -7.11 -12.52
C LEU A 479 -11.12 -6.31 -11.33
N GLU A 480 -11.57 -5.06 -11.55
CA GLU A 480 -12.20 -4.27 -10.48
C GLU A 480 -13.50 -4.89 -10.00
N ILE A 481 -14.34 -5.37 -10.94
CA ILE A 481 -15.55 -6.11 -10.58
C ILE A 481 -15.19 -7.35 -9.76
N ALA A 482 -14.23 -8.17 -10.20
CA ALA A 482 -13.79 -9.36 -9.46
C ALA A 482 -13.29 -9.04 -8.06
N ARG A 483 -12.50 -7.96 -7.91
CA ARG A 483 -12.00 -7.50 -6.60
C ARG A 483 -13.14 -7.11 -5.67
N ALA A 484 -14.15 -6.40 -6.17
CA ALA A 484 -15.32 -6.03 -5.39
C ALA A 484 -16.18 -7.26 -5.03
N LEU A 485 -16.34 -8.23 -5.96
CA LEU A 485 -17.08 -9.48 -5.75
C LEU A 485 -16.44 -10.38 -4.69
N ALA A 486 -15.11 -10.41 -4.61
CA ALA A 486 -14.39 -11.22 -3.63
C ALA A 486 -14.73 -10.83 -2.18
N GLY A 487 -15.19 -9.59 -1.95
CA GLY A 487 -15.76 -9.14 -0.68
C GLY A 487 -17.15 -9.71 -0.38
N LYS A 488 -17.75 -10.53 -1.26
CA LYS A 488 -19.11 -11.06 -1.17
C LYS A 488 -20.16 -9.97 -0.89
N PRO A 489 -20.25 -8.96 -1.76
CA PRO A 489 -21.10 -7.80 -1.51
C PRO A 489 -22.60 -8.16 -1.64
N ARG A 490 -23.44 -7.52 -0.81
CA ARG A 490 -24.91 -7.49 -0.97
C ARG A 490 -25.32 -6.41 -1.96
N LEU A 491 -24.55 -5.34 -2.03
CA LEU A 491 -24.70 -4.22 -2.95
C LEU A 491 -23.39 -3.96 -3.71
N LEU A 492 -23.45 -3.94 -5.02
CA LEU A 492 -22.32 -3.61 -5.89
C LEU A 492 -22.54 -2.25 -6.56
N LEU A 493 -21.66 -1.30 -6.31
CA LEU A 493 -21.66 0.03 -6.90
C LEU A 493 -20.71 0.06 -8.10
N LEU A 494 -21.22 0.26 -9.31
CA LEU A 494 -20.47 0.31 -10.56
C LEU A 494 -20.42 1.75 -11.08
N ASP A 495 -19.20 2.33 -11.16
CA ASP A 495 -18.98 3.72 -11.56
C ASP A 495 -18.32 3.75 -12.95
N GLU A 496 -19.08 4.13 -13.98
CA GLU A 496 -18.65 4.26 -15.39
C GLU A 496 -17.82 3.06 -15.90
N THR A 497 -18.30 1.85 -15.61
CA THR A 497 -17.56 0.61 -15.90
C THR A 497 -17.50 0.29 -17.40
N LEU A 498 -18.41 0.85 -18.21
CA LEU A 498 -18.48 0.67 -19.66
C LEU A 498 -17.68 1.75 -20.43
N ALA A 499 -17.22 2.79 -19.75
CA ALA A 499 -16.54 3.91 -20.39
C ALA A 499 -15.22 3.49 -21.05
N GLY A 500 -15.01 3.92 -22.32
CA GLY A 500 -13.78 3.66 -23.08
C GLY A 500 -13.65 2.24 -23.62
N LEU A 501 -14.72 1.46 -23.66
CA LEU A 501 -14.79 0.13 -24.25
C LEU A 501 -15.37 0.18 -25.67
N GLY A 502 -14.92 -0.71 -26.55
CA GLY A 502 -15.54 -0.94 -27.84
C GLY A 502 -16.91 -1.62 -27.72
N THR A 503 -17.76 -1.51 -28.76
CA THR A 503 -19.16 -2.04 -28.74
C THR A 503 -19.23 -3.52 -28.34
N GLY A 504 -18.34 -4.37 -28.87
CA GLY A 504 -18.31 -5.80 -28.51
C GLY A 504 -17.86 -6.03 -27.06
N GLU A 505 -16.92 -5.22 -26.54
CA GLU A 505 -16.45 -5.31 -25.15
C GLU A 505 -17.52 -4.86 -24.16
N VAL A 506 -18.34 -3.86 -24.52
CA VAL A 506 -19.49 -3.40 -23.73
C VAL A 506 -20.48 -4.53 -23.53
N GLU A 507 -20.83 -5.29 -24.59
CA GLU A 507 -21.75 -6.42 -24.50
C GLU A 507 -21.24 -7.54 -23.58
N GLU A 508 -19.92 -7.80 -23.60
CA GLU A 508 -19.32 -8.80 -22.70
C GLU A 508 -19.42 -8.36 -21.23
N VAL A 509 -19.13 -7.08 -20.92
CA VAL A 509 -19.25 -6.56 -19.55
C VAL A 509 -20.71 -6.53 -19.09
N ILE A 510 -21.66 -6.14 -19.96
CA ILE A 510 -23.11 -6.20 -19.70
C ILE A 510 -23.54 -7.64 -19.37
N ALA A 511 -23.04 -8.62 -20.12
CA ALA A 511 -23.34 -10.03 -19.86
C ALA A 511 -22.83 -10.49 -18.47
N VAL A 512 -21.65 -10.03 -18.04
CA VAL A 512 -21.13 -10.28 -16.70
C VAL A 512 -22.05 -9.64 -15.65
N VAL A 513 -22.37 -8.35 -15.77
CA VAL A 513 -23.24 -7.63 -14.81
C VAL A 513 -24.62 -8.30 -14.69
N ARG A 514 -25.24 -8.71 -15.81
CA ARG A 514 -26.51 -9.44 -15.81
C ARG A 514 -26.40 -10.79 -15.09
N ARG A 515 -25.30 -11.53 -15.30
CA ARG A 515 -25.05 -12.81 -14.63
C ARG A 515 -24.97 -12.62 -13.12
N LEU A 516 -24.26 -11.61 -12.65
CA LEU A 516 -24.12 -11.29 -11.24
C LEU A 516 -25.48 -10.92 -10.61
N ALA A 517 -26.28 -10.11 -11.30
CA ALA A 517 -27.64 -9.79 -10.85
C ALA A 517 -28.56 -11.03 -10.83
N ALA A 518 -28.41 -11.95 -11.80
CA ALA A 518 -29.15 -13.22 -11.81
C ALA A 518 -28.79 -14.14 -10.63
N GLN A 519 -27.58 -14.01 -10.08
CA GLN A 519 -27.15 -14.69 -8.85
C GLN A 519 -27.68 -14.03 -7.56
N GLY A 520 -28.45 -12.92 -7.67
CA GLY A 520 -29.06 -12.22 -6.54
C GLY A 520 -28.26 -11.03 -6.01
N ILE A 521 -27.17 -10.63 -6.67
CA ILE A 521 -26.40 -9.44 -6.27
C ILE A 521 -27.19 -8.19 -6.68
N THR A 522 -27.41 -7.28 -5.73
CA THR A 522 -28.00 -5.97 -5.98
C THR A 522 -26.96 -5.04 -6.60
N ILE A 523 -27.33 -4.30 -7.65
CA ILE A 523 -26.37 -3.48 -8.39
C ILE A 523 -26.91 -2.06 -8.54
N VAL A 524 -26.07 -1.06 -8.24
CA VAL A 524 -26.30 0.33 -8.60
C VAL A 524 -25.21 0.74 -9.57
N ILE A 525 -25.60 1.26 -10.73
CA ILE A 525 -24.67 1.60 -11.81
C ILE A 525 -24.85 3.05 -12.25
N ILE A 526 -23.73 3.79 -12.35
CA ILE A 526 -23.65 5.08 -13.04
C ILE A 526 -23.03 4.86 -14.41
N GLU A 527 -23.71 5.34 -15.45
CA GLU A 527 -23.19 5.31 -16.82
C GLU A 527 -23.71 6.46 -17.66
N HIS A 528 -22.99 6.78 -18.72
CA HIS A 528 -23.38 7.81 -19.68
C HIS A 528 -23.96 7.24 -20.98
N THR A 529 -23.73 5.95 -21.26
CA THR A 529 -24.20 5.28 -22.50
C THR A 529 -25.63 4.84 -22.33
N MET A 530 -26.58 5.72 -22.66
CA MET A 530 -28.01 5.50 -22.49
C MET A 530 -28.50 4.21 -23.17
N GLN A 531 -28.02 3.90 -24.39
CA GLN A 531 -28.42 2.70 -25.12
C GLN A 531 -28.08 1.38 -24.41
N ALA A 532 -26.90 1.35 -23.73
CA ALA A 532 -26.50 0.20 -22.93
C ALA A 532 -27.33 0.11 -21.64
N MET A 533 -27.60 1.25 -21.02
CA MET A 533 -28.32 1.34 -19.76
C MET A 533 -29.78 0.92 -19.87
N VAL A 534 -30.50 1.37 -20.89
CA VAL A 534 -31.91 0.99 -21.11
C VAL A 534 -32.10 -0.53 -21.21
N ARG A 535 -31.11 -1.23 -21.74
CA ARG A 535 -31.14 -2.70 -21.84
C ARG A 535 -30.69 -3.41 -20.55
N LEU A 536 -29.95 -2.74 -19.70
CA LEU A 536 -29.30 -3.35 -18.53
C LEU A 536 -30.12 -3.19 -17.25
N VAL A 537 -30.66 -2.00 -16.99
CA VAL A 537 -31.25 -1.63 -15.71
C VAL A 537 -32.74 -1.97 -15.62
N ASP A 538 -33.21 -2.19 -14.39
CA ASP A 538 -34.64 -2.38 -14.11
C ASP A 538 -35.37 -1.05 -13.93
N ARG A 539 -34.69 -0.04 -13.36
CA ARG A 539 -35.22 1.28 -13.04
C ARG A 539 -34.12 2.33 -13.12
N PHE A 540 -34.50 3.54 -13.51
CA PHE A 540 -33.63 4.71 -13.47
C PHE A 540 -33.97 5.64 -12.30
N VAL A 541 -32.93 6.29 -11.79
CA VAL A 541 -32.95 7.51 -10.99
C VAL A 541 -32.21 8.58 -11.77
N VAL A 542 -32.85 9.71 -12.02
CA VAL A 542 -32.27 10.83 -12.75
C VAL A 542 -31.94 11.94 -11.79
N LEU A 543 -30.67 12.35 -11.75
CA LEU A 543 -30.22 13.50 -10.98
C LEU A 543 -30.02 14.71 -11.90
N ASN A 544 -30.40 15.88 -11.42
CA ASN A 544 -30.09 17.16 -12.05
C ASN A 544 -29.77 18.19 -10.98
N GLU A 545 -28.67 18.94 -11.14
CA GLU A 545 -28.24 20.00 -10.20
C GLU A 545 -28.27 19.57 -8.72
N GLY A 546 -27.86 18.33 -8.43
CA GLY A 546 -27.81 17.78 -7.09
C GLY A 546 -29.12 17.25 -6.51
N ALA A 547 -30.23 17.34 -7.22
CA ALA A 547 -31.55 16.89 -6.78
C ALA A 547 -32.08 15.73 -7.64
N LEU A 548 -33.05 14.97 -7.10
CA LEU A 548 -33.80 13.97 -7.84
C LEU A 548 -34.73 14.68 -8.83
N LEU A 549 -34.55 14.42 -10.12
CA LEU A 549 -35.39 14.97 -11.18
C LEU A 549 -36.56 14.03 -11.54
N ALA A 550 -36.26 12.74 -11.73
CA ALA A 550 -37.24 11.72 -12.12
C ALA A 550 -36.79 10.34 -11.65
N GLU A 551 -37.76 9.43 -11.49
CA GLU A 551 -37.53 8.03 -11.15
C GLU A 551 -38.58 7.17 -11.85
N GLY A 552 -38.19 6.08 -12.52
CA GLY A 552 -39.13 5.24 -13.24
C GLY A 552 -38.49 4.15 -14.08
N LEU A 553 -39.31 3.46 -14.86
CA LEU A 553 -38.84 2.43 -15.79
C LEU A 553 -38.03 3.06 -16.93
N PRO A 554 -37.09 2.32 -17.53
CA PRO A 554 -36.23 2.84 -18.60
C PRO A 554 -37.01 3.45 -19.78
N GLN A 555 -38.16 2.84 -20.14
CA GLN A 555 -39.02 3.29 -21.26
C GLN A 555 -39.70 4.62 -20.94
N ASP A 556 -40.08 4.87 -19.69
CA ASP A 556 -40.76 6.09 -19.27
C ASP A 556 -39.76 7.24 -19.18
N ILE A 557 -38.61 6.99 -18.54
CA ILE A 557 -37.56 8.00 -18.35
C ILE A 557 -36.98 8.49 -19.68
N THR A 558 -36.82 7.63 -20.67
CA THR A 558 -36.30 8.04 -21.98
C THR A 558 -37.29 8.94 -22.79
N ARG A 559 -38.55 8.97 -22.39
CA ARG A 559 -39.59 9.81 -23.00
C ARG A 559 -39.96 11.03 -22.15
N ASP A 560 -39.44 11.11 -20.93
CA ASP A 560 -39.72 12.22 -20.02
C ASP A 560 -39.10 13.52 -20.54
N THR A 561 -39.96 14.52 -20.73
CA THR A 561 -39.58 15.84 -21.29
C THR A 561 -38.59 16.57 -20.37
N ALA A 562 -38.74 16.48 -19.04
CA ALA A 562 -37.84 17.10 -18.11
C ALA A 562 -36.44 16.46 -18.16
N VAL A 563 -36.36 15.15 -18.36
CA VAL A 563 -35.10 14.43 -18.52
C VAL A 563 -34.43 14.80 -19.85
N ILE A 564 -35.17 14.85 -20.94
CA ILE A 564 -34.67 15.27 -22.26
C ILE A 564 -34.12 16.70 -22.20
N ASP A 565 -34.87 17.63 -21.59
CA ASP A 565 -34.45 19.02 -21.43
C ASP A 565 -33.19 19.19 -20.58
N ALA A 566 -33.00 18.36 -19.54
CA ALA A 566 -31.82 18.36 -18.69
C ALA A 566 -30.55 17.90 -19.44
N TYR A 567 -30.66 16.96 -20.38
CA TYR A 567 -29.53 16.44 -21.17
C TYR A 567 -29.20 17.28 -22.41
N LEU A 568 -30.21 17.75 -23.14
CA LEU A 568 -30.04 18.42 -24.44
C LEU A 568 -30.15 19.95 -24.33
N GLY A 569 -30.65 20.44 -23.20
CA GLY A 569 -30.93 21.85 -22.96
C GLY A 569 -32.20 22.33 -23.64
N LYS A 570 -32.90 23.30 -23.05
CA LYS A 570 -34.18 23.85 -23.56
C LYS A 570 -34.09 24.41 -24.99
N ARG A 571 -32.92 24.87 -25.42
CA ARG A 571 -32.71 25.42 -26.79
C ARG A 571 -32.82 24.38 -27.90
N TRP A 572 -32.45 23.13 -27.63
CA TRP A 572 -32.53 22.04 -28.62
C TRP A 572 -33.99 21.74 -29.01
N ARG A 573 -34.90 21.81 -28.05
CA ARG A 573 -36.31 21.56 -28.23
C ARG A 573 -36.97 22.66 -29.09
N ILE A 574 -36.58 23.91 -28.89
CA ILE A 574 -37.08 25.06 -29.67
C ILE A 574 -36.59 25.01 -31.12
N ALA A 575 -35.40 24.43 -31.37
CA ALA A 575 -34.85 24.31 -32.72
C ALA A 575 -35.41 23.11 -33.53
N ASN A 576 -36.06 22.11 -32.87
CA ASN A 576 -36.58 20.90 -33.50
C ASN A 576 -38.10 20.73 -33.30
N ALA A 577 -38.82 21.69 -32.73
CA ALA A 577 -40.26 21.82 -32.71
C ALA A 577 -40.73 22.78 -33.83
#